data_25d7c5976b3b57e10f12821bd99ad2ca
#
_entry.id   25d7c5976b3b57e10f12821bd99ad2ca
#
_cell.length_a   1.000
_cell.length_b   1.000
_cell.length_c   1.000
_cell.angle_alpha   90.00
_cell.angle_beta   90.00
_cell.angle_gamma   90.00
#
_symmetry.space_group_name_H-M   'P 1'
#
loop_
_entity.id
_entity.type
_entity.pdbx_description
1 polymer ?
#
loop_
_entity_poly.entity_id
_entity_poly.type
_entity_poly.pdbx_seq_one_letter_code
_entity_poly.pdbx_strand_id
1 'polypeptide(L)'
;MLKIASPKSAPVLAAALAFALAASFAGCKKTSIPDATSQNTAQPGAPGTQPGAAPGGPGAQSGPGGPGQYAGGPGGPGQYAGGQAPAPQPVTLTVPPGADINVRINESLSSRASNVGDPFSGELSSALTTPNGDVVFPRGTPVSGAVVSSKNQGRFAGSGVLAIELQQIGGRPVAASEYVVSEKGKGKRSAALIGGGAGAGALIGALAGGGKGALIGGLLGGGAGTAGAAFTGNKALVIRSESIVVFGLQQPLSVTVQR
;
A
#
# COMPACT_ATOMS: atom_id res chain seq x y z
N MET A 1 -62.88 12.62 -15.37
CA MET A 1 -63.23 11.35 -14.68
C MET A 1 -62.32 10.27 -15.22
N LEU A 2 -61.19 10.04 -14.56
CA LEU A 2 -60.19 9.01 -14.96
C LEU A 2 -60.21 7.90 -13.88
N LYS A 3 -60.61 6.73 -14.31
CA LYS A 3 -60.85 5.55 -13.44
C LYS A 3 -59.50 4.82 -13.29
N ILE A 4 -58.92 4.88 -12.07
CA ILE A 4 -57.69 4.18 -11.72
C ILE A 4 -58.06 2.74 -11.38
N ALA A 5 -57.56 1.79 -12.19
CA ALA A 5 -57.68 0.37 -11.95
C ALA A 5 -56.56 -0.12 -10.99
N SER A 6 -56.97 -0.71 -9.89
CA SER A 6 -56.12 -1.36 -8.91
C SER A 6 -55.60 -2.72 -9.43
N PRO A 7 -54.30 -3.03 -9.32
CA PRO A 7 -53.85 -4.39 -9.63
C PRO A 7 -54.08 -5.30 -8.41
N LYS A 8 -54.77 -6.41 -8.63
CA LYS A 8 -55.06 -7.50 -7.72
C LYS A 8 -53.74 -8.16 -7.30
N SER A 9 -53.56 -8.22 -6.01
CA SER A 9 -52.52 -9.01 -5.31
C SER A 9 -52.70 -10.51 -5.59
N ALA A 10 -51.69 -11.12 -6.22
CA ALA A 10 -51.54 -12.57 -6.30
C ALA A 10 -50.83 -13.10 -5.03
N PRO A 11 -51.25 -14.16 -4.40
CA PRO A 11 -50.57 -14.73 -3.27
C PRO A 11 -49.36 -15.51 -3.74
N VAL A 12 -48.16 -15.09 -3.24
CA VAL A 12 -46.94 -15.85 -3.40
C VAL A 12 -46.98 -17.07 -2.52
N LEU A 13 -47.11 -18.24 -3.13
CA LEU A 13 -47.02 -19.54 -2.48
C LEU A 13 -45.56 -19.71 -2.00
N ALA A 14 -45.36 -19.63 -0.70
CA ALA A 14 -44.12 -20.01 -0.03
C ALA A 14 -43.96 -21.53 -0.05
N ALA A 15 -43.23 -22.08 -0.96
CA ALA A 15 -42.81 -23.48 -0.92
C ALA A 15 -41.53 -23.57 -0.06
N ALA A 16 -41.67 -23.83 1.20
CA ALA A 16 -40.63 -24.25 2.10
C ALA A 16 -40.20 -25.69 1.74
N LEU A 17 -39.11 -25.84 0.98
CA LEU A 17 -38.47 -27.13 0.76
C LEU A 17 -37.38 -27.31 1.81
N ALA A 18 -37.75 -27.98 2.91
CA ALA A 18 -36.83 -28.47 3.92
C ALA A 18 -36.03 -29.64 3.33
N PHE A 19 -34.78 -29.39 2.94
CA PHE A 19 -33.86 -30.46 2.52
C PHE A 19 -33.06 -30.86 3.77
N ALA A 20 -33.52 -31.86 4.49
CA ALA A 20 -32.75 -32.54 5.52
C ALA A 20 -31.74 -33.46 4.86
N LEU A 21 -30.48 -33.01 4.76
CA LEU A 21 -29.36 -33.87 4.41
C LEU A 21 -28.65 -34.24 5.71
N ALA A 22 -29.03 -35.38 6.29
CA ALA A 22 -28.26 -36.04 7.33
C ALA A 22 -27.01 -36.66 6.68
N ALA A 23 -25.86 -36.01 6.79
CA ALA A 23 -24.56 -36.60 6.51
C ALA A 23 -23.87 -36.89 7.83
N SER A 24 -23.97 -38.16 8.26
CA SER A 24 -23.20 -38.75 9.34
C SER A 24 -21.72 -38.78 8.94
N PHE A 25 -20.90 -37.90 9.51
CA PHE A 25 -19.47 -38.07 9.51
C PHE A 25 -19.02 -38.40 10.93
N ALA A 26 -18.95 -39.70 11.24
CA ALA A 26 -18.16 -40.23 12.32
C ALA A 26 -16.71 -40.34 11.81
N GLY A 27 -15.77 -39.74 12.52
CA GLY A 27 -14.37 -39.89 12.19
C GLY A 27 -13.47 -38.80 12.79
N CYS A 28 -13.53 -38.60 14.11
CA CYS A 28 -12.48 -37.85 14.79
C CYS A 28 -11.27 -38.78 14.97
N LYS A 29 -10.25 -38.60 14.15
CA LYS A 29 -8.90 -39.03 14.48
C LYS A 29 -8.15 -37.84 15.06
N LYS A 30 -8.03 -37.83 16.39
CA LYS A 30 -7.10 -36.97 17.12
C LYS A 30 -5.68 -37.34 16.71
N THR A 31 -5.04 -36.50 15.95
CA THR A 31 -3.59 -36.57 15.77
C THR A 31 -2.98 -35.66 16.81
N SER A 32 -2.43 -36.27 17.85
CA SER A 32 -1.60 -35.65 18.86
C SER A 32 -0.32 -35.15 18.20
N ILE A 33 -0.07 -33.86 18.33
CA ILE A 33 1.19 -33.23 18.00
C ILE A 33 2.20 -33.62 19.09
N PRO A 34 3.37 -34.15 18.79
CA PRO A 34 4.39 -34.39 19.80
C PRO A 34 4.98 -33.05 20.23
N ASP A 35 4.96 -32.85 21.54
CA ASP A 35 5.63 -31.81 22.29
C ASP A 35 7.14 -31.95 22.06
N ALA A 36 7.71 -31.05 21.29
CA ALA A 36 9.16 -30.92 21.18
C ALA A 36 9.62 -29.86 22.17
N THR A 37 9.71 -30.28 23.43
CA THR A 37 10.49 -29.61 24.46
C THR A 37 11.97 -29.70 24.08
N SER A 38 12.46 -28.70 23.37
CA SER A 38 13.90 -28.46 23.27
C SER A 38 14.26 -27.38 24.27
N GLN A 39 14.65 -27.83 25.45
CA GLN A 39 15.44 -27.07 26.39
C GLN A 39 16.76 -26.73 25.69
N ASN A 40 16.96 -25.50 25.34
CA ASN A 40 18.29 -24.97 25.11
C ASN A 40 18.63 -24.01 26.24
N THR A 41 19.23 -24.57 27.27
CA THR A 41 19.89 -23.88 28.36
C THR A 41 21.11 -23.18 27.79
N ALA A 42 21.03 -21.93 27.45
CA ALA A 42 22.19 -21.09 27.18
C ALA A 42 22.52 -20.32 28.46
N GLN A 43 23.58 -20.68 29.00
CA GLN A 43 24.34 -20.19 30.15
C GLN A 43 24.63 -18.69 30.02
N PRO A 44 24.49 -17.88 31.06
CA PRO A 44 24.90 -16.48 31.05
C PRO A 44 26.41 -16.37 31.14
N GLY A 45 27.04 -15.95 30.07
CA GLY A 45 28.44 -15.56 30.02
C GLY A 45 28.67 -14.27 30.78
N ALA A 46 29.58 -14.34 31.71
CA ALA A 46 30.08 -13.32 32.63
C ALA A 46 30.68 -12.08 31.92
N PRO A 47 30.72 -10.94 32.60
CA PRO A 47 31.22 -9.68 32.06
C PRO A 47 32.74 -9.68 31.96
N GLY A 48 33.22 -9.51 30.75
CA GLY A 48 34.64 -9.31 30.46
C GLY A 48 35.09 -7.91 30.84
N THR A 49 35.86 -7.89 31.86
CA THR A 49 36.69 -6.84 32.41
C THR A 49 37.47 -6.05 31.34
N GLN A 50 37.30 -4.75 31.32
CA GLN A 50 38.30 -3.81 30.84
C GLN A 50 39.44 -3.75 31.85
N PRO A 51 40.70 -3.77 31.43
CA PRO A 51 41.58 -2.68 31.76
C PRO A 51 42.65 -2.43 30.68
N GLY A 52 42.96 -1.20 30.45
CA GLY A 52 44.05 -0.80 29.60
C GLY A 52 44.28 0.70 29.63
N ALA A 53 44.52 1.20 30.83
CA ALA A 53 45.17 2.48 30.98
C ALA A 53 46.65 2.35 30.61
N ALA A 54 47.10 3.17 29.72
CA ALA A 54 48.52 3.43 29.51
C ALA A 54 48.87 4.79 30.06
N PRO A 55 49.85 4.89 30.94
CA PRO A 55 50.31 6.16 31.47
C PRO A 55 51.49 6.68 30.69
N GLY A 56 51.52 8.00 30.56
CA GLY A 56 52.68 8.79 30.81
C GLY A 56 53.76 8.88 29.77
N GLY A 57 54.08 10.09 29.47
CA GLY A 57 55.40 10.52 29.14
C GLY A 57 55.49 12.04 29.27
N PRO A 58 56.14 12.56 30.29
CA PRO A 58 56.40 13.99 30.35
C PRO A 58 57.71 14.29 29.64
N GLY A 59 57.66 15.11 28.60
CA GLY A 59 58.83 15.65 27.94
C GLY A 59 58.84 17.16 28.00
N ALA A 60 59.15 17.66 29.13
CA ALA A 60 59.62 19.05 29.27
C ALA A 60 61.01 19.19 28.73
N GLN A 61 61.22 20.13 27.84
CA GLN A 61 62.54 20.78 27.74
C GLN A 61 62.35 22.22 27.32
N SER A 62 62.53 23.05 28.30
CA SER A 62 62.84 24.44 28.23
C SER A 62 64.20 24.70 27.59
N GLY A 63 64.20 25.54 26.61
CA GLY A 63 65.41 26.17 26.12
C GLY A 63 65.30 27.67 26.15
N PRO A 64 66.13 28.41 26.84
CA PRO A 64 66.07 29.85 26.83
C PRO A 64 66.98 30.35 25.73
N GLY A 65 66.47 31.21 24.89
CA GLY A 65 67.27 31.80 23.82
C GLY A 65 66.78 33.19 23.39
N GLY A 66 67.39 34.15 23.91
CA GLY A 66 67.77 35.44 23.32
C GLY A 66 66.72 36.49 22.99
N PRO A 67 66.92 37.73 23.48
CA PRO A 67 66.10 38.88 23.12
C PRO A 67 66.59 39.49 21.80
N GLY A 68 65.78 39.30 20.75
CA GLY A 68 65.98 40.05 19.51
C GLY A 68 65.06 41.24 19.50
N GLN A 69 65.55 42.39 19.81
CA GLN A 69 64.93 43.67 19.60
C GLN A 69 64.90 43.96 18.09
N TYR A 70 63.69 44.03 17.51
CA TYR A 70 63.53 44.80 16.28
C TYR A 70 62.51 45.90 16.54
N ALA A 71 63.07 47.09 16.63
CA ALA A 71 62.30 48.31 16.51
C ALA A 71 61.79 48.43 15.10
N GLY A 72 60.53 48.67 14.94
CA GLY A 72 59.98 48.92 13.61
C GLY A 72 58.55 49.42 13.65
N GLY A 73 58.35 50.64 13.53
CA GLY A 73 57.27 51.37 12.89
C GLY A 73 55.85 51.24 13.40
N PRO A 74 55.14 52.35 13.65
CA PRO A 74 53.73 52.36 13.91
C PRO A 74 52.97 52.20 12.60
N GLY A 75 52.76 50.93 12.21
CA GLY A 75 51.76 50.58 11.19
C GLY A 75 50.38 50.59 11.83
N GLY A 76 49.55 51.49 11.39
CA GLY A 76 48.18 51.64 11.86
C GLY A 76 47.36 50.33 11.79
N PRO A 77 46.37 50.16 12.70
CA PRO A 77 45.50 49.02 12.65
C PRO A 77 44.69 49.07 11.35
N GLY A 78 45.12 48.25 10.35
CA GLY A 78 44.30 47.93 9.21
C GLY A 78 43.03 47.23 9.75
N GLN A 79 41.98 47.99 9.79
CA GLN A 79 40.65 47.42 9.98
C GLN A 79 40.38 46.49 8.82
N TYR A 80 40.72 45.23 9.01
CA TYR A 80 40.09 44.20 8.18
C TYR A 80 38.60 44.27 8.50
N ALA A 81 37.86 45.04 7.68
CA ALA A 81 36.42 44.96 7.64
C ALA A 81 36.13 43.49 7.28
N GLY A 82 35.96 42.67 8.29
CA GLY A 82 35.46 41.34 8.13
C GLY A 82 34.07 41.44 7.49
N GLY A 83 34.04 41.31 6.17
CA GLY A 83 32.78 41.21 5.45
C GLY A 83 32.01 40.06 6.07
N GLN A 84 31.06 40.38 6.93
CA GLN A 84 30.11 39.39 7.38
C GLN A 84 29.41 38.84 6.15
N ALA A 85 29.63 37.54 5.86
CA ALA A 85 28.88 36.86 4.82
C ALA A 85 27.40 37.15 5.08
N PRO A 86 26.61 37.53 4.08
CA PRO A 86 25.19 37.79 4.24
C PRO A 86 24.55 36.61 4.96
N ALA A 87 23.81 36.88 6.02
CA ALA A 87 23.09 35.81 6.72
C ALA A 87 22.16 35.11 5.72
N PRO A 88 22.10 33.78 5.73
CA PRO A 88 21.24 33.05 4.84
C PRO A 88 19.78 33.51 5.04
N GLN A 89 19.16 33.94 3.94
CA GLN A 89 17.80 34.45 3.97
C GLN A 89 16.81 33.30 3.75
N PRO A 90 15.72 33.22 4.52
CA PRO A 90 14.70 32.22 4.30
C PRO A 90 13.95 32.52 2.99
N VAL A 91 13.98 31.56 2.07
CA VAL A 91 13.23 31.62 0.81
C VAL A 91 12.11 30.57 0.89
N THR A 92 10.87 30.99 0.62
CA THR A 92 9.74 30.07 0.55
C THR A 92 9.53 29.61 -0.88
N LEU A 93 9.67 28.31 -1.10
CA LEU A 93 9.40 27.65 -2.38
C LEU A 93 7.98 27.07 -2.31
N THR A 94 7.17 27.30 -3.34
CA THR A 94 5.80 26.80 -3.39
C THR A 94 5.58 25.97 -4.66
N VAL A 95 5.10 24.76 -4.47
CA VAL A 95 4.61 23.88 -5.55
C VAL A 95 3.11 24.11 -5.70
N PRO A 96 2.61 24.46 -6.90
CA PRO A 96 1.18 24.69 -7.11
C PRO A 96 0.37 23.39 -7.07
N PRO A 97 -0.93 23.46 -6.80
CA PRO A 97 -1.81 22.32 -6.92
C PRO A 97 -1.85 21.80 -8.38
N GLY A 98 -2.09 20.52 -8.57
CA GLY A 98 -2.05 19.85 -9.87
C GLY A 98 -0.66 19.36 -10.29
N ALA A 99 0.39 19.61 -9.51
CA ALA A 99 1.72 19.06 -9.78
C ALA A 99 1.72 17.53 -9.58
N ASP A 100 2.40 16.81 -10.48
CA ASP A 100 2.56 15.36 -10.40
C ASP A 100 3.66 14.97 -9.42
N ILE A 101 3.33 14.10 -8.49
CA ILE A 101 4.24 13.52 -7.51
C ILE A 101 4.49 12.06 -7.90
N ASN A 102 5.66 11.80 -8.46
CA ASN A 102 6.05 10.45 -8.88
C ASN A 102 6.72 9.72 -7.71
N VAL A 103 6.08 8.67 -7.22
CA VAL A 103 6.53 7.90 -6.06
C VAL A 103 6.86 6.47 -6.48
N ARG A 104 8.02 5.98 -6.10
CA ARG A 104 8.37 4.56 -6.14
C ARG A 104 7.95 3.92 -4.82
N ILE A 105 7.11 2.90 -4.90
CA ILE A 105 6.62 2.17 -3.72
C ILE A 105 7.66 1.13 -3.31
N ASN A 106 8.02 1.06 -2.03
CA ASN A 106 9.02 0.12 -1.54
C ASN A 106 8.46 -1.29 -1.29
N GLU A 107 7.17 -1.40 -1.04
CA GLU A 107 6.50 -2.65 -0.68
C GLU A 107 5.40 -3.04 -1.68
N SER A 108 5.02 -4.30 -1.65
CA SER A 108 3.91 -4.79 -2.47
C SER A 108 2.60 -4.69 -1.68
N LEU A 109 1.65 -3.92 -2.20
CA LEU A 109 0.31 -3.76 -1.64
C LEU A 109 -0.68 -4.62 -2.41
N SER A 110 -1.58 -5.30 -1.70
CA SER A 110 -2.55 -6.21 -2.32
C SER A 110 -3.92 -6.09 -1.67
N SER A 111 -4.96 -6.06 -2.47
CA SER A 111 -6.34 -6.05 -1.95
C SER A 111 -6.70 -7.25 -1.08
N ARG A 112 -5.88 -8.32 -1.04
CA ARG A 112 -6.09 -9.48 -0.17
C ARG A 112 -5.35 -9.40 1.15
N ALA A 113 -4.19 -8.77 1.15
CA ALA A 113 -3.29 -8.72 2.30
C ALA A 113 -3.33 -7.37 3.01
N SER A 114 -3.60 -6.28 2.27
CA SER A 114 -3.61 -4.94 2.84
C SER A 114 -5.02 -4.55 3.28
N ASN A 115 -5.11 -3.91 4.44
CA ASN A 115 -6.35 -3.38 5.01
C ASN A 115 -6.40 -1.86 4.87
N VAL A 116 -7.59 -1.29 5.01
CA VAL A 116 -7.74 0.17 5.09
C VAL A 116 -7.04 0.67 6.36
N GLY A 117 -6.21 1.68 6.20
CA GLY A 117 -5.36 2.23 7.27
C GLY A 117 -3.95 1.65 7.32
N ASP A 118 -3.66 0.57 6.59
CA ASP A 118 -2.28 0.05 6.53
C ASP A 118 -1.35 1.10 5.93
N PRO A 119 -0.23 1.43 6.60
CA PRO A 119 0.74 2.37 6.08
C PRO A 119 1.53 1.77 4.92
N PHE A 120 2.00 2.65 4.04
CA PHE A 120 3.01 2.29 3.05
C PHE A 120 4.13 3.34 3.04
N SER A 121 5.29 2.91 2.57
CA SER A 121 6.48 3.72 2.38
C SER A 121 6.91 3.75 0.92
N GLY A 122 7.64 4.79 0.57
CA GLY A 122 8.19 4.96 -0.77
C GLY A 122 9.21 6.08 -0.82
N GLU A 123 9.63 6.37 -2.04
CA GLU A 123 10.58 7.45 -2.33
C GLU A 123 10.15 8.22 -3.58
N LEU A 124 10.48 9.50 -3.63
CA LEU A 124 10.29 10.27 -4.86
C LEU A 124 11.16 9.70 -5.99
N SER A 125 10.54 9.27 -7.07
CA SER A 125 11.25 8.78 -8.25
C SER A 125 11.80 9.92 -9.13
N SER A 126 11.24 11.12 -9.00
CA SER A 126 11.70 12.36 -9.60
C SER A 126 11.67 13.50 -8.59
N ALA A 127 12.50 14.51 -8.78
CA ALA A 127 12.47 15.70 -7.93
C ALA A 127 11.14 16.43 -8.09
N LEU A 128 10.60 16.96 -6.98
CA LEU A 128 9.45 17.85 -6.99
C LEU A 128 9.94 19.28 -7.06
N THR A 129 9.54 19.99 -8.11
CA THR A 129 10.05 21.34 -8.43
C THR A 129 8.93 22.38 -8.44
N THR A 130 9.31 23.64 -8.22
CA THR A 130 8.46 24.79 -8.49
C THR A 130 8.29 25.00 -10.00
N PRO A 131 7.33 25.82 -10.45
CA PRO A 131 7.20 26.20 -11.86
C PRO A 131 8.45 26.91 -12.42
N ASN A 132 9.26 27.52 -11.56
CA ASN A 132 10.50 28.19 -11.92
C ASN A 132 11.69 27.23 -12.05
N GLY A 133 11.50 25.93 -11.74
CA GLY A 133 12.54 24.91 -11.79
C GLY A 133 13.32 24.71 -10.48
N ASP A 134 12.99 25.45 -9.43
CA ASP A 134 13.64 25.26 -8.12
C ASP A 134 13.23 23.93 -7.52
N VAL A 135 14.20 23.14 -7.04
CA VAL A 135 13.93 21.86 -6.40
C VAL A 135 13.45 22.07 -4.98
N VAL A 136 12.22 21.62 -4.68
CA VAL A 136 11.62 21.64 -3.35
C VAL A 136 11.96 20.36 -2.59
N PHE A 137 11.77 19.21 -3.23
CA PHE A 137 12.20 17.91 -2.71
C PHE A 137 13.01 17.18 -3.77
N PRO A 138 14.23 16.74 -3.47
CA PRO A 138 15.05 15.99 -4.40
C PRO A 138 14.50 14.57 -4.61
N ARG A 139 14.91 13.94 -5.69
CA ARG A 139 14.70 12.50 -5.92
C ARG A 139 15.25 11.70 -4.74
N GLY A 140 14.56 10.61 -4.36
CA GLY A 140 14.94 9.78 -3.22
C GLY A 140 14.43 10.32 -1.88
N THR A 141 13.70 11.46 -1.86
CA THR A 141 13.04 11.92 -0.63
C THR A 141 12.04 10.86 -0.16
N PRO A 142 12.11 10.43 1.12
CA PRO A 142 11.17 9.45 1.65
C PRO A 142 9.75 10.00 1.68
N VAL A 143 8.79 9.13 1.37
CA VAL A 143 7.37 9.44 1.43
C VAL A 143 6.63 8.37 2.21
N SER A 144 5.52 8.73 2.80
CA SER A 144 4.63 7.79 3.48
C SER A 144 3.17 8.13 3.20
N GLY A 145 2.35 7.09 3.24
CA GLY A 145 0.93 7.19 3.02
C GLY A 145 0.19 6.01 3.60
N ALA A 146 -1.08 5.86 3.27
CA ALA A 146 -1.91 4.78 3.76
C ALA A 146 -2.85 4.24 2.68
N VAL A 147 -3.28 3.00 2.88
CA VAL A 147 -4.34 2.37 2.10
C VAL A 147 -5.68 2.97 2.53
N VAL A 148 -6.40 3.59 1.59
CA VAL A 148 -7.71 4.22 1.87
C VAL A 148 -8.87 3.35 1.42
N SER A 149 -8.63 2.41 0.50
CA SER A 149 -9.63 1.42 0.08
C SER A 149 -8.97 0.10 -0.28
N SER A 150 -9.52 -0.99 0.26
CA SER A 150 -9.08 -2.35 -0.04
C SER A 150 -10.31 -3.25 -0.16
N LYS A 151 -10.73 -3.52 -1.39
CA LYS A 151 -11.88 -4.36 -1.69
C LYS A 151 -11.50 -5.43 -2.70
N ASN A 152 -11.66 -6.68 -2.31
CA ASN A 152 -11.45 -7.80 -3.21
C ASN A 152 -12.57 -7.89 -4.25
N GLN A 153 -12.19 -8.34 -5.45
CA GLN A 153 -13.18 -8.70 -6.46
C GLN A 153 -14.03 -9.89 -5.98
N GLY A 154 -15.35 -9.78 -6.06
CA GLY A 154 -16.27 -10.88 -5.74
C GLY A 154 -16.12 -12.08 -6.70
N ARG A 155 -16.43 -13.28 -6.23
CA ARG A 155 -16.33 -14.52 -7.03
C ARG A 155 -17.26 -14.50 -8.25
N PHE A 156 -18.50 -14.08 -8.06
CA PHE A 156 -19.53 -14.05 -9.10
C PHE A 156 -19.80 -12.66 -9.63
N ALA A 157 -19.76 -11.66 -8.76
CA ALA A 157 -20.03 -10.27 -9.10
C ALA A 157 -19.25 -9.36 -8.12
N GLY A 158 -19.14 -8.08 -8.49
CA GLY A 158 -18.44 -7.06 -7.71
C GLY A 158 -17.08 -6.70 -8.29
N SER A 159 -16.78 -5.41 -8.30
CA SER A 159 -15.47 -4.87 -8.68
C SER A 159 -14.51 -4.94 -7.49
N GLY A 160 -13.25 -5.20 -7.77
CA GLY A 160 -12.16 -4.99 -6.81
C GLY A 160 -11.69 -3.54 -6.86
N VAL A 161 -11.27 -3.00 -5.73
CA VAL A 161 -10.66 -1.67 -5.62
C VAL A 161 -9.53 -1.74 -4.61
N LEU A 162 -8.39 -1.18 -4.98
CA LEU A 162 -7.27 -0.89 -4.09
C LEU A 162 -6.88 0.56 -4.31
N ALA A 163 -7.03 1.39 -3.29
CA ALA A 163 -6.68 2.80 -3.35
C ALA A 163 -5.71 3.14 -2.23
N ILE A 164 -4.73 3.96 -2.57
CA ILE A 164 -3.71 4.48 -1.66
C ILE A 164 -3.65 5.99 -1.75
N GLU A 165 -3.36 6.64 -0.64
CA GLU A 165 -3.22 8.09 -0.52
C GLU A 165 -1.87 8.45 0.07
N LEU A 166 -1.21 9.45 -0.51
CA LEU A 166 0.04 9.99 -0.03
C LEU A 166 -0.24 11.00 1.09
N GLN A 167 0.37 10.83 2.25
CA GLN A 167 0.15 11.67 3.42
C GLN A 167 1.32 12.59 3.75
N GLN A 168 2.57 12.14 3.48
CA GLN A 168 3.76 12.91 3.83
C GLN A 168 4.86 12.77 2.77
N ILE A 169 5.61 13.85 2.60
CA ILE A 169 6.84 13.92 1.80
C ILE A 169 7.94 14.54 2.66
N GLY A 170 9.03 13.81 2.89
CA GLY A 170 10.14 14.29 3.73
C GLY A 170 9.70 14.69 5.15
N GLY A 171 8.72 13.98 5.71
CA GLY A 171 8.14 14.27 7.04
C GLY A 171 7.17 15.45 7.08
N ARG A 172 6.86 16.08 5.93
CA ARG A 172 5.87 17.16 5.84
C ARG A 172 4.53 16.65 5.33
N PRO A 173 3.41 17.04 5.94
CA PRO A 173 2.09 16.63 5.49
C PRO A 173 1.82 17.19 4.09
N VAL A 174 1.17 16.39 3.26
CA VAL A 174 0.76 16.74 1.89
C VAL A 174 -0.66 16.28 1.64
N ALA A 175 -1.44 17.10 0.95
CA ALA A 175 -2.74 16.70 0.42
C ALA A 175 -2.56 16.29 -1.05
N ALA A 176 -2.63 15.01 -1.32
CA ALA A 176 -2.49 14.45 -2.66
C ALA A 176 -3.77 13.70 -3.09
N SER A 177 -3.91 13.47 -4.39
CA SER A 177 -4.99 12.64 -4.90
C SER A 177 -4.80 11.17 -4.53
N GLU A 178 -5.88 10.42 -4.46
CA GLU A 178 -5.80 8.97 -4.35
C GLU A 178 -5.28 8.34 -5.65
N TYR A 179 -4.44 7.31 -5.50
CA TYR A 179 -4.11 6.42 -6.61
C TYR A 179 -4.97 5.18 -6.52
N VAL A 180 -5.79 4.93 -7.54
CA VAL A 180 -6.82 3.89 -7.52
C VAL A 180 -6.53 2.83 -8.58
N VAL A 181 -6.38 1.59 -8.14
CA VAL A 181 -6.37 0.40 -9.01
C VAL A 181 -7.72 -0.28 -8.89
N SER A 182 -8.43 -0.46 -10.00
CA SER A 182 -9.74 -1.11 -10.01
C SER A 182 -9.84 -2.15 -11.11
N GLU A 183 -10.52 -3.26 -10.79
CA GLU A 183 -10.90 -4.29 -11.75
C GLU A 183 -12.41 -4.36 -11.84
N LYS A 184 -12.92 -4.37 -13.07
CA LYS A 184 -14.35 -4.49 -13.33
C LYS A 184 -14.89 -5.83 -12.82
N GLY A 185 -16.07 -5.80 -12.22
CA GLY A 185 -16.75 -7.00 -11.75
C GLY A 185 -17.04 -7.98 -12.88
N LYS A 186 -16.93 -9.27 -12.58
CA LYS A 186 -17.16 -10.37 -13.53
C LYS A 186 -18.65 -10.70 -13.74
N GLY A 187 -19.57 -9.93 -13.18
CA GLY A 187 -20.99 -10.24 -13.13
C GLY A 187 -21.58 -10.65 -14.49
N LYS A 188 -21.30 -9.92 -15.56
CA LYS A 188 -21.76 -10.26 -16.91
C LYS A 188 -21.20 -11.60 -17.40
N ARG A 189 -19.91 -11.88 -17.15
CA ARG A 189 -19.27 -13.14 -17.55
C ARG A 189 -19.78 -14.32 -16.72
N SER A 190 -19.95 -14.13 -15.40
CA SER A 190 -20.53 -15.16 -14.53
C SER A 190 -21.97 -15.46 -14.89
N ALA A 191 -22.78 -14.44 -15.19
CA ALA A 191 -24.15 -14.62 -15.65
C ALA A 191 -24.21 -15.38 -17.00
N ALA A 192 -23.29 -15.09 -17.92
CA ALA A 192 -23.19 -15.80 -19.19
C ALA A 192 -22.79 -17.28 -19.03
N LEU A 193 -21.86 -17.57 -18.11
CA LEU A 193 -21.44 -18.96 -17.82
C LEU A 193 -22.55 -19.75 -17.15
N ILE A 194 -23.22 -19.18 -16.15
CA ILE A 194 -24.31 -19.83 -15.43
C ILE A 194 -25.54 -19.99 -16.32
N GLY A 195 -25.94 -18.92 -17.00
CA GLY A 195 -27.10 -18.93 -17.89
C GLY A 195 -26.86 -19.76 -19.15
N GLY A 196 -25.67 -19.69 -19.73
CA GLY A 196 -25.28 -20.49 -20.88
C GLY A 196 -25.19 -21.98 -20.56
N GLY A 197 -24.61 -22.34 -19.41
CA GLY A 197 -24.54 -23.73 -18.94
C GLY A 197 -25.92 -24.34 -18.70
N ALA A 198 -26.78 -23.61 -18.02
CA ALA A 198 -28.15 -24.05 -17.77
C ALA A 198 -28.97 -24.15 -19.08
N GLY A 199 -28.84 -23.16 -19.96
CA GLY A 199 -29.55 -23.16 -21.25
C GLY A 199 -29.09 -24.29 -22.16
N ALA A 200 -27.80 -24.45 -22.37
CA ALA A 200 -27.25 -25.55 -23.21
C ALA A 200 -27.57 -26.93 -22.60
N GLY A 201 -27.44 -27.10 -21.28
CA GLY A 201 -27.80 -28.33 -20.59
C GLY A 201 -29.27 -28.66 -20.71
N ALA A 202 -30.15 -27.65 -20.60
CA ALA A 202 -31.60 -27.86 -20.79
C ALA A 202 -31.95 -28.29 -22.24
N LEU A 203 -31.32 -27.66 -23.24
CA LEU A 203 -31.56 -28.03 -24.64
C LEU A 203 -31.13 -29.47 -24.94
N ILE A 204 -29.93 -29.85 -24.51
CA ILE A 204 -29.43 -31.24 -24.72
C ILE A 204 -30.30 -32.24 -23.94
N GLY A 205 -30.66 -31.90 -22.71
CA GLY A 205 -31.55 -32.71 -21.88
C GLY A 205 -32.94 -32.83 -22.45
N ALA A 206 -33.49 -31.77 -23.08
CA ALA A 206 -34.77 -31.79 -23.74
C ALA A 206 -34.79 -32.76 -24.97
N LEU A 207 -33.74 -32.78 -25.76
CA LEU A 207 -33.59 -33.68 -26.91
C LEU A 207 -33.52 -35.16 -26.49
N ALA A 208 -32.86 -35.44 -25.35
CA ALA A 208 -32.65 -36.81 -24.87
C ALA A 208 -33.82 -37.38 -24.06
N GLY A 209 -34.56 -36.53 -23.30
CA GLY A 209 -35.54 -36.96 -22.31
C GLY A 209 -36.78 -36.06 -22.22
N GLY A 210 -37.02 -35.18 -23.20
CA GLY A 210 -38.14 -34.26 -23.21
C GLY A 210 -38.11 -33.30 -22.02
N GLY A 211 -39.25 -32.92 -21.50
CA GLY A 211 -39.37 -31.94 -20.42
C GLY A 211 -38.63 -32.34 -19.13
N LYS A 212 -38.63 -33.61 -18.76
CA LYS A 212 -37.91 -34.13 -17.59
C LYS A 212 -36.39 -34.07 -17.80
N GLY A 213 -35.93 -34.42 -19.01
CA GLY A 213 -34.53 -34.30 -19.38
C GLY A 213 -34.02 -32.85 -19.41
N ALA A 214 -34.87 -31.91 -19.84
CA ALA A 214 -34.56 -30.47 -19.79
C ALA A 214 -34.33 -29.95 -18.38
N LEU A 215 -35.14 -30.38 -17.41
CA LEU A 215 -34.94 -30.00 -16.01
C LEU A 215 -33.63 -30.54 -15.44
N ILE A 216 -33.35 -31.84 -15.67
CA ILE A 216 -32.11 -32.48 -15.18
C ILE A 216 -30.89 -31.87 -15.87
N GLY A 217 -30.94 -31.67 -17.18
CA GLY A 217 -29.85 -31.09 -17.95
C GLY A 217 -29.61 -29.60 -17.60
N GLY A 218 -30.67 -28.84 -17.34
CA GLY A 218 -30.58 -27.45 -16.89
C GLY A 218 -29.96 -27.33 -15.51
N LEU A 219 -30.33 -28.21 -14.57
CA LEU A 219 -29.74 -28.24 -13.22
C LEU A 219 -28.28 -28.66 -13.23
N LEU A 220 -27.92 -29.70 -13.99
CA LEU A 220 -26.53 -30.15 -14.11
C LEU A 220 -25.67 -29.10 -14.84
N GLY A 221 -26.17 -28.54 -15.94
CA GLY A 221 -25.48 -27.51 -16.71
C GLY A 221 -25.33 -26.20 -15.93
N GLY A 222 -26.36 -25.78 -15.18
CA GLY A 222 -26.32 -24.64 -14.27
C GLY A 222 -25.35 -24.87 -13.13
N GLY A 223 -25.36 -26.07 -12.53
CA GLY A 223 -24.42 -26.46 -11.49
C GLY A 223 -22.96 -26.44 -11.96
N ALA A 224 -22.67 -26.99 -13.13
CA ALA A 224 -21.36 -26.96 -13.73
C ALA A 224 -20.94 -25.50 -14.10
N GLY A 225 -21.87 -24.69 -14.61
CA GLY A 225 -21.64 -23.29 -14.90
C GLY A 225 -21.31 -22.46 -13.67
N THR A 226 -21.99 -22.73 -12.53
CA THR A 226 -21.69 -22.06 -11.25
C THR A 226 -20.33 -22.48 -10.70
N ALA A 227 -20.00 -23.76 -10.75
CA ALA A 227 -18.66 -24.26 -10.37
C ALA A 227 -17.58 -23.61 -11.23
N GLY A 228 -17.73 -23.61 -12.56
CA GLY A 228 -16.81 -22.95 -13.48
C GLY A 228 -16.64 -21.46 -13.20
N ALA A 229 -17.73 -20.75 -12.91
CA ALA A 229 -17.69 -19.34 -12.52
C ALA A 229 -16.94 -19.13 -11.19
N ALA A 230 -17.11 -20.03 -10.22
CA ALA A 230 -16.42 -19.96 -8.92
C ALA A 230 -14.91 -20.19 -9.06
N PHE A 231 -14.51 -21.16 -9.90
CA PHE A 231 -13.10 -21.48 -10.13
C PHE A 231 -12.37 -20.47 -11.01
N THR A 232 -13.03 -19.61 -11.78
CA THR A 232 -12.40 -18.57 -12.59
C THR A 232 -11.75 -17.44 -11.78
N GLY A 233 -11.51 -17.65 -10.51
CA GLY A 233 -10.59 -16.98 -9.61
C GLY A 233 -10.84 -15.48 -9.38
N ASN A 234 -10.81 -15.12 -8.13
CA ASN A 234 -10.64 -13.72 -7.70
C ASN A 234 -9.18 -13.32 -7.97
N LYS A 235 -8.95 -12.42 -8.90
CA LYS A 235 -7.64 -11.79 -9.03
C LYS A 235 -7.49 -10.78 -7.90
N ALA A 236 -6.40 -10.88 -7.15
CA ALA A 236 -6.01 -9.82 -6.25
C ALA A 236 -5.55 -8.62 -7.08
N LEU A 237 -5.93 -7.43 -6.66
CA LEU A 237 -5.34 -6.20 -7.15
C LEU A 237 -4.01 -6.04 -6.42
N VAL A 238 -2.95 -5.77 -7.16
CA VAL A 238 -1.60 -5.68 -6.60
C VAL A 238 -0.91 -4.44 -7.17
N ILE A 239 -0.43 -3.58 -6.29
CA ILE A 239 0.60 -2.58 -6.58
C ILE A 239 1.91 -3.23 -6.17
N ARG A 240 2.78 -3.49 -7.13
CA ARG A 240 4.05 -4.19 -6.86
C ARG A 240 5.05 -3.23 -6.22
N SER A 241 5.95 -3.77 -5.40
CA SER A 241 7.15 -3.05 -5.00
C SER A 241 7.90 -2.54 -6.22
N GLU A 242 8.63 -1.46 -6.08
CA GLU A 242 9.39 -0.77 -7.13
C GLU A 242 8.52 -0.15 -8.25
N SER A 243 7.19 -0.29 -8.21
CA SER A 243 6.33 0.39 -9.18
C SER A 243 6.29 1.89 -8.93
N ILE A 244 6.27 2.65 -10.02
CA ILE A 244 6.10 4.09 -9.95
C ILE A 244 4.61 4.40 -10.02
N VAL A 245 4.14 5.15 -9.03
CA VAL A 245 2.78 5.62 -8.87
C VAL A 245 2.77 7.14 -8.94
N VAL A 246 1.79 7.71 -9.62
CA VAL A 246 1.67 9.16 -9.77
C VAL A 246 0.50 9.65 -8.93
N PHE A 247 0.78 10.59 -8.03
CA PHE A 247 -0.21 11.30 -7.24
C PHE A 247 -0.28 12.76 -7.71
N GLY A 248 -1.47 13.32 -7.81
CA GLY A 248 -1.64 14.75 -8.08
C GLY A 248 -1.69 15.56 -6.78
N LEU A 249 -0.92 16.61 -6.67
CA LEU A 249 -0.98 17.53 -5.53
C LEU A 249 -2.31 18.28 -5.54
N GLN A 250 -3.07 18.20 -4.45
CA GLN A 250 -4.39 18.85 -4.36
C GLN A 250 -4.34 20.26 -3.78
N GLN A 251 -3.39 20.51 -2.88
CA GLN A 251 -3.20 21.79 -2.24
C GLN A 251 -1.77 22.31 -2.46
N PRO A 252 -1.55 23.62 -2.49
CA PRO A 252 -0.21 24.17 -2.65
C PRO A 252 0.69 23.71 -1.50
N LEU A 253 1.90 23.25 -1.83
CA LEU A 253 2.89 22.80 -0.86
C LEU A 253 4.01 23.84 -0.77
N SER A 254 4.10 24.50 0.39
CA SER A 254 5.13 25.52 0.64
C SER A 254 6.20 25.01 1.59
N VAL A 255 7.45 25.21 1.20
CA VAL A 255 8.62 24.83 1.99
C VAL A 255 9.57 26.01 2.10
N THR A 256 9.94 26.37 3.32
CA THR A 256 10.95 27.40 3.58
C THR A 256 12.32 26.75 3.66
N VAL A 257 13.23 27.17 2.80
CA VAL A 257 14.65 26.79 2.77
C VAL A 257 15.52 27.99 3.08
N GLN A 258 16.63 27.79 3.77
CA GLN A 258 17.64 28.83 3.99
C GLN A 258 18.69 28.75 2.89
N ARG A 259 18.87 29.82 2.14
CA ARG A 259 19.90 29.96 1.09
C ARG A 259 20.85 31.08 1.42
#